data_a5e65a77a9edfad7fcf1a6b944511daf
#
_entry.id   a5e65a77a9edfad7fcf1a6b944511daf
#
_cell.length_a   1.000
_cell.length_b   1.000
_cell.length_c   1.000
_cell.angle_alpha   90.00
_cell.angle_beta   90.00
_cell.angle_gamma   90.00
#
_symmetry.space_group_name_H-M   'P 1'
#
loop_
_entity.id
_entity.type
_entity.pdbx_description
1 polymer ?
#
loop_
_entity_poly.entity_id
_entity_poly.type
_entity_poly.pdbx_seq_one_letter_code
_entity_poly.pdbx_strand_id
1 'polypeptide(L)'
;MNRKQEKKDAREQSTRQLMGIDDFTDYGIATRMGNLVFFAIKPTNISVLPGSGVGARIYALLNVIKGQAEIEMLALNSKESFENNKDFYRQQANLEDLPAIRKLLEQDSAHLDRIQVLMASSREFYILVRLQGKKESDVFSYLSRIEKSIKDNGFTVRRAAEQ
;
A
#
# COMPACT_ATOMS: atom_id res chain seq x y z
N MET A 1 -32.05 0.35 -24.19
CA MET A 1 -30.75 1.03 -24.41
C MET A 1 -30.04 0.37 -25.58
N ASN A 2 -29.46 1.12 -26.51
CA ASN A 2 -29.01 0.58 -27.79
C ASN A 2 -27.54 0.09 -27.66
N ARG A 3 -27.26 -1.16 -28.00
CA ARG A 3 -25.93 -1.84 -27.89
C ARG A 3 -24.77 -1.07 -28.58
N LYS A 4 -25.11 -0.17 -29.55
CA LYS A 4 -24.18 0.73 -30.20
C LYS A 4 -23.79 1.93 -29.33
N GLN A 5 -24.70 2.41 -28.48
CA GLN A 5 -24.48 3.51 -27.55
C GLN A 5 -23.57 3.05 -26.40
N GLU A 6 -23.83 1.85 -25.84
CA GLU A 6 -22.97 1.24 -24.80
C GLU A 6 -21.52 1.02 -25.28
N LYS A 7 -21.35 0.60 -26.54
CA LYS A 7 -19.99 0.44 -27.11
C LYS A 7 -19.28 1.77 -27.38
N LYS A 8 -20.01 2.84 -27.62
CA LYS A 8 -19.43 4.18 -27.82
C LYS A 8 -19.03 4.76 -26.46
N ASP A 9 -19.91 4.68 -25.47
CA ASP A 9 -19.67 5.14 -24.12
C ASP A 9 -18.50 4.40 -23.46
N ALA A 10 -18.34 3.08 -23.69
CA ALA A 10 -17.21 2.29 -23.22
C ALA A 10 -15.86 2.67 -23.90
N ARG A 11 -15.88 3.22 -25.11
CA ARG A 11 -14.67 3.71 -25.80
C ARG A 11 -14.22 5.10 -25.34
N GLU A 12 -15.13 5.88 -24.76
CA GLU A 12 -14.87 7.24 -24.25
C GLU A 12 -14.53 7.25 -22.75
N GLN A 13 -14.68 6.09 -22.06
CA GLN A 13 -14.33 5.97 -20.64
C GLN A 13 -12.81 5.92 -20.45
N SER A 14 -12.33 6.67 -19.46
CA SER A 14 -10.93 6.60 -19.04
C SER A 14 -10.62 5.22 -18.44
N THR A 15 -9.35 4.82 -18.46
CA THR A 15 -8.89 3.56 -17.82
C THR A 15 -9.33 3.50 -16.35
N ARG A 16 -9.32 4.63 -15.64
CA ARG A 16 -9.77 4.76 -14.26
C ARG A 16 -11.26 4.37 -14.11
N GLN A 17 -12.12 4.89 -14.97
CA GLN A 17 -13.55 4.57 -14.98
C GLN A 17 -13.83 3.11 -15.34
N LEU A 18 -13.02 2.53 -16.26
CA LEU A 18 -13.11 1.11 -16.61
C LEU A 18 -12.72 0.21 -15.43
N MET A 19 -11.81 0.65 -14.58
CA MET A 19 -11.43 -0.02 -13.33
C MET A 19 -12.47 0.16 -12.20
N GLY A 20 -13.54 0.97 -12.43
CA GLY A 20 -14.57 1.24 -11.42
C GLY A 20 -14.15 2.27 -10.38
N ILE A 21 -13.09 3.02 -10.65
CA ILE A 21 -12.63 4.13 -9.81
C ILE A 21 -13.29 5.41 -10.31
N ASP A 22 -14.15 5.98 -9.47
CA ASP A 22 -14.85 7.22 -9.81
C ASP A 22 -14.00 8.44 -9.46
N ASP A 23 -13.45 8.48 -8.22
CA ASP A 23 -12.59 9.58 -7.78
C ASP A 23 -11.67 9.19 -6.61
N PHE A 24 -10.76 10.09 -6.25
CA PHE A 24 -9.99 10.04 -5.01
C PHE A 24 -10.67 10.93 -3.97
N THR A 25 -10.68 10.48 -2.72
CA THR A 25 -11.24 11.21 -1.59
C THR A 25 -10.16 11.39 -0.51
N ASP A 26 -10.40 12.28 0.45
CA ASP A 26 -9.49 12.52 1.59
C ASP A 26 -9.15 11.25 2.39
N TYR A 27 -9.96 10.20 2.25
CA TYR A 27 -9.80 8.95 2.99
C TYR A 27 -9.41 7.76 2.13
N GLY A 28 -9.51 7.87 0.79
CA GLY A 28 -9.23 6.74 -0.08
C GLY A 28 -9.80 6.89 -1.50
N ILE A 29 -10.36 5.83 -2.03
CA ILE A 29 -10.83 5.75 -3.42
C ILE A 29 -12.35 5.65 -3.45
N ALA A 30 -12.98 6.57 -4.17
CA ALA A 30 -14.42 6.49 -4.46
C ALA A 30 -14.66 5.45 -5.57
N THR A 31 -15.58 4.55 -5.32
CA THR A 31 -16.03 3.53 -6.28
C THR A 31 -17.54 3.50 -6.36
N ARG A 32 -18.09 2.90 -7.40
CA ARG A 32 -19.56 2.67 -7.54
C ARG A 32 -20.17 1.89 -6.38
N MET A 33 -19.36 1.14 -5.63
CA MET A 33 -19.78 0.31 -4.51
C MET A 33 -19.46 0.92 -3.15
N GLY A 34 -19.17 2.22 -3.09
CA GLY A 34 -18.76 2.95 -1.89
C GLY A 34 -17.28 3.29 -1.86
N ASN A 35 -16.89 4.10 -0.91
CA ASN A 35 -15.50 4.53 -0.77
C ASN A 35 -14.67 3.43 -0.11
N LEU A 36 -13.52 3.12 -0.71
CA LEU A 36 -12.54 2.17 -0.19
C LEU A 36 -11.43 2.91 0.56
N VAL A 37 -11.24 2.55 1.80
CA VAL A 37 -10.14 3.06 2.63
C VAL A 37 -9.11 1.97 2.85
N PHE A 38 -7.85 2.30 2.66
CA PHE A 38 -6.74 1.36 2.73
C PHE A 38 -5.91 1.62 3.99
N PHE A 39 -5.71 0.58 4.76
CA PHE A 39 -4.80 0.57 5.91
C PHE A 39 -3.59 -0.29 5.55
N ALA A 40 -2.45 0.34 5.28
CA ALA A 40 -1.21 -0.36 4.99
C ALA A 40 -0.65 -0.97 6.28
N ILE A 41 -0.42 -2.28 6.27
CA ILE A 41 0.13 -3.03 7.38
C ILE A 41 1.61 -3.27 7.14
N LYS A 42 2.46 -2.87 8.08
CA LYS A 42 3.88 -3.20 8.01
C LYS A 42 4.07 -4.70 8.27
N PRO A 43 4.64 -5.45 7.32
CA PRO A 43 4.87 -6.88 7.50
C PRO A 43 5.87 -7.13 8.64
N THR A 44 5.67 -8.22 9.37
CA THR A 44 6.60 -8.71 10.39
C THR A 44 7.25 -9.99 9.87
N ASN A 45 8.57 -10.10 10.00
CA ASN A 45 9.25 -11.35 9.67
C ASN A 45 8.91 -12.41 10.72
N ILE A 46 8.04 -13.34 10.37
CA ILE A 46 7.61 -14.43 11.23
C ILE A 46 8.64 -15.56 11.35
N SER A 47 9.61 -15.63 10.43
CA SER A 47 10.63 -16.69 10.40
C SER A 47 11.60 -16.61 11.59
N VAL A 48 11.72 -15.44 12.21
CA VAL A 48 12.58 -15.22 13.40
C VAL A 48 11.82 -15.37 14.72
N LEU A 49 10.50 -15.63 14.67
CA LEU A 49 9.67 -15.79 15.85
C LEU A 49 9.63 -17.24 16.31
N PRO A 50 9.63 -17.50 17.64
CA PRO A 50 9.32 -18.82 18.15
C PRO A 50 7.87 -19.20 17.83
N GLY A 51 7.54 -20.50 17.83
CA GLY A 51 6.20 -20.99 17.48
C GLY A 51 5.07 -20.34 18.29
N SER A 52 5.30 -20.08 19.58
CA SER A 52 4.35 -19.33 20.42
C SER A 52 4.13 -17.90 19.95
N GLY A 53 5.18 -17.23 19.45
CA GLY A 53 5.12 -15.90 18.88
C GLY A 53 4.32 -15.85 17.56
N VAL A 54 4.49 -16.87 16.71
CA VAL A 54 3.69 -17.03 15.49
C VAL A 54 2.22 -17.23 15.86
N GLY A 55 1.91 -18.11 16.80
CA GLY A 55 0.56 -18.33 17.32
C GLY A 55 -0.09 -17.04 17.84
N ALA A 56 0.64 -16.26 18.64
CA ALA A 56 0.16 -14.97 19.14
C ALA A 56 -0.19 -13.99 18.01
N ARG A 57 0.60 -13.94 16.94
CA ARG A 57 0.31 -13.10 15.75
C ARG A 57 -0.94 -13.54 15.01
N ILE A 58 -1.16 -14.85 14.87
CA ILE A 58 -2.37 -15.40 14.26
C ILE A 58 -3.60 -15.01 15.06
N TYR A 59 -3.56 -15.17 16.40
CA TYR A 59 -4.68 -14.77 17.26
C TYR A 59 -4.92 -13.26 17.24
N ALA A 60 -3.88 -12.44 17.20
CA ALA A 60 -3.99 -11.00 17.07
C ALA A 60 -4.71 -10.60 15.78
N LEU A 61 -4.33 -11.21 14.64
CA LEU A 61 -5.03 -10.97 13.36
C LEU A 61 -6.49 -11.43 13.41
N LEU A 62 -6.74 -12.59 14.00
CA LEU A 62 -8.10 -13.09 14.18
C LEU A 62 -8.98 -12.13 15.00
N ASN A 63 -8.42 -11.50 16.04
CA ASN A 63 -9.14 -10.51 16.85
C ASN A 63 -9.46 -9.26 16.04
N VAL A 64 -8.53 -8.78 15.19
CA VAL A 64 -8.81 -7.66 14.27
C VAL A 64 -9.96 -8.01 13.34
N ILE A 65 -9.93 -9.18 12.71
CA ILE A 65 -10.95 -9.64 11.77
C ILE A 65 -12.31 -9.78 12.45
N LYS A 66 -12.37 -10.43 13.61
CA LYS A 66 -13.61 -10.63 14.38
C LYS A 66 -14.23 -9.33 14.91
N GLY A 67 -13.39 -8.33 15.18
CA GLY A 67 -13.83 -7.03 15.70
C GLY A 67 -14.48 -6.12 14.67
N GLN A 68 -14.46 -6.47 13.38
CA GLN A 68 -14.95 -5.63 12.29
C GLN A 68 -15.92 -6.41 11.40
N ALA A 69 -17.07 -5.80 11.11
CA ALA A 69 -18.12 -6.48 10.34
C ALA A 69 -17.77 -6.65 8.85
N GLU A 70 -17.06 -5.68 8.27
CA GLU A 70 -16.78 -5.63 6.83
C GLU A 70 -15.35 -5.16 6.59
N ILE A 71 -14.42 -6.11 6.52
CA ILE A 71 -13.03 -5.83 6.11
C ILE A 71 -12.62 -6.81 5.02
N GLU A 72 -11.81 -6.32 4.11
CA GLU A 72 -11.18 -7.10 3.07
C GLU A 72 -9.65 -7.10 3.32
N MET A 73 -8.98 -8.18 2.96
CA MET A 73 -7.51 -8.25 3.04
C MET A 73 -6.95 -8.30 1.62
N LEU A 74 -6.00 -7.43 1.35
CA LEU A 74 -5.34 -7.34 0.06
C LEU A 74 -3.84 -7.54 0.24
N ALA A 75 -3.26 -8.45 -0.53
CA ALA A 75 -1.82 -8.61 -0.66
C ALA A 75 -1.41 -8.28 -2.10
N LEU A 76 -0.59 -7.26 -2.26
CA LEU A 76 -0.08 -6.83 -3.55
C LEU A 76 1.39 -7.19 -3.67
N ASN A 77 1.78 -7.74 -4.82
CA ASN A 77 3.19 -7.81 -5.18
C ASN A 77 3.58 -6.43 -5.70
N SER A 78 4.44 -5.74 -4.99
CA SER A 78 5.04 -4.49 -5.44
C SER A 78 6.50 -4.71 -5.82
N LYS A 79 7.02 -3.85 -6.69
CA LYS A 79 8.45 -3.77 -6.93
C LYS A 79 9.03 -2.80 -5.93
N GLU A 80 10.01 -3.26 -5.17
CA GLU A 80 10.80 -2.36 -4.32
C GLU A 80 11.50 -1.33 -5.20
N SER A 81 11.34 -0.06 -4.88
CA SER A 81 11.99 1.02 -5.64
C SER A 81 13.18 1.53 -4.84
N PHE A 82 14.36 1.48 -5.47
CA PHE A 82 15.57 2.05 -4.92
C PHE A 82 15.89 3.45 -5.47
N GLU A 83 14.93 4.13 -6.11
CA GLU A 83 15.18 5.43 -6.74
C GLU A 83 15.73 6.46 -5.74
N ASN A 84 15.16 6.57 -4.54
CA ASN A 84 15.67 7.48 -3.51
C ASN A 84 17.12 7.16 -3.14
N ASN A 85 17.47 5.88 -3.05
CA ASN A 85 18.85 5.46 -2.77
C ASN A 85 19.78 5.78 -3.93
N LYS A 86 19.33 5.56 -5.18
CA LYS A 86 20.11 5.89 -6.37
C LYS A 86 20.32 7.39 -6.51
N ASP A 87 19.30 8.19 -6.21
CA ASP A 87 19.41 9.64 -6.21
C ASP A 87 20.42 10.13 -5.16
N PHE A 88 20.42 9.53 -3.98
CA PHE A 88 21.44 9.81 -2.97
C PHE A 88 22.85 9.51 -3.51
N TYR A 89 23.10 8.32 -4.09
CA TYR A 89 24.42 7.99 -4.66
C TYR A 89 24.82 8.92 -5.80
N ARG A 90 23.87 9.29 -6.68
CA ARG A 90 24.12 10.26 -7.76
C ARG A 90 24.52 11.63 -7.21
N GLN A 91 23.80 12.12 -6.20
CA GLN A 91 24.12 13.39 -5.56
C GLN A 91 25.51 13.36 -4.90
N GLN A 92 25.83 12.28 -4.17
CA GLN A 92 27.15 12.13 -3.55
C GLN A 92 28.27 12.03 -4.59
N ALA A 93 28.06 11.30 -5.68
CA ALA A 93 29.05 11.18 -6.76
C ALA A 93 29.32 12.52 -7.45
N ASN A 94 28.31 13.40 -7.56
CA ASN A 94 28.47 14.74 -8.13
C ASN A 94 29.24 15.71 -7.20
N LEU A 95 29.18 15.48 -5.89
CA LEU A 95 29.86 16.30 -4.88
C LEU A 95 31.26 15.79 -4.55
N GLU A 96 31.61 14.58 -4.98
CA GLU A 96 32.86 13.93 -4.63
C GLU A 96 34.01 14.35 -5.57
N ASP A 97 35.09 14.81 -5.01
CA ASP A 97 36.27 15.28 -5.75
C ASP A 97 37.25 14.15 -6.12
N LEU A 98 37.27 13.08 -5.32
CA LEU A 98 38.16 11.95 -5.53
C LEU A 98 37.62 10.97 -6.57
N PRO A 99 38.29 10.78 -7.72
CA PRO A 99 37.77 9.93 -8.80
C PRO A 99 37.56 8.46 -8.38
N ALA A 100 38.33 7.97 -7.44
CA ALA A 100 38.22 6.60 -6.95
C ALA A 100 36.92 6.39 -6.13
N ILE A 101 36.57 7.37 -5.29
CA ILE A 101 35.31 7.32 -4.51
C ILE A 101 34.10 7.53 -5.41
N ARG A 102 34.19 8.49 -6.35
CA ARG A 102 33.12 8.68 -7.35
C ARG A 102 32.79 7.40 -8.10
N LYS A 103 33.82 6.69 -8.59
CA LYS A 103 33.66 5.42 -9.26
C LYS A 103 32.98 4.36 -8.38
N LEU A 104 33.28 4.33 -7.09
CA LEU A 104 32.67 3.42 -6.14
C LEU A 104 31.17 3.71 -5.98
N LEU A 105 30.79 5.00 -5.81
CA LEU A 105 29.40 5.43 -5.72
C LEU A 105 28.59 5.10 -6.99
N GLU A 106 29.20 5.24 -8.17
CA GLU A 106 28.60 4.83 -9.44
C GLU A 106 28.39 3.30 -9.52
N GLN A 107 29.33 2.53 -9.01
CA GLN A 107 29.21 1.07 -8.93
C GLN A 107 28.12 0.63 -7.97
N ASP A 108 27.96 1.30 -6.84
CA ASP A 108 26.92 1.04 -5.86
C ASP A 108 25.54 1.36 -6.45
N SER A 109 25.39 2.48 -7.15
CA SER A 109 24.18 2.82 -7.88
C SER A 109 23.80 1.77 -8.93
N ALA A 110 24.78 1.32 -9.73
CA ALA A 110 24.57 0.26 -10.72
C ALA A 110 24.27 -1.11 -10.08
N HIS A 111 24.77 -1.37 -8.88
CA HIS A 111 24.46 -2.55 -8.10
C HIS A 111 22.98 -2.56 -7.64
N LEU A 112 22.47 -1.41 -7.20
CA LEU A 112 21.05 -1.26 -6.86
C LEU A 112 20.13 -1.55 -8.06
N ASP A 113 20.49 -1.12 -9.28
CA ASP A 113 19.74 -1.45 -10.49
C ASP A 113 19.67 -2.96 -10.73
N ARG A 114 20.79 -3.66 -10.54
CA ARG A 114 20.82 -5.13 -10.68
C ARG A 114 19.98 -5.84 -9.63
N ILE A 115 20.05 -5.39 -8.37
CA ILE A 115 19.24 -5.94 -7.29
C ILE A 115 17.76 -5.69 -7.56
N GLN A 116 17.39 -4.49 -8.00
CA GLN A 116 16.02 -4.14 -8.33
C GLN A 116 15.40 -5.06 -9.39
N VAL A 117 16.17 -5.46 -10.37
CA VAL A 117 15.72 -6.40 -11.41
C VAL A 117 15.57 -7.83 -10.87
N LEU A 118 16.49 -8.27 -10.01
CA LEU A 118 16.58 -9.67 -9.57
C LEU A 118 15.69 -9.97 -8.35
N MET A 119 15.50 -9.01 -7.44
CA MET A 119 14.90 -9.24 -6.12
C MET A 119 13.63 -8.44 -5.85
N ALA A 120 13.14 -7.72 -6.84
CA ALA A 120 12.07 -6.74 -6.67
C ALA A 120 10.66 -7.33 -6.60
N SER A 121 10.43 -8.29 -5.70
CA SER A 121 9.08 -8.60 -5.28
C SER A 121 8.95 -8.36 -3.78
N SER A 122 8.69 -7.14 -3.39
CA SER A 122 8.16 -6.88 -2.06
C SER A 122 6.66 -7.17 -2.06
N ARG A 123 6.16 -7.62 -0.93
CA ARG A 123 4.74 -7.88 -0.77
C ARG A 123 4.18 -6.85 0.22
N GLU A 124 3.22 -6.09 -0.24
CA GLU A 124 2.49 -5.13 0.58
C GLU A 124 1.17 -5.71 1.02
N PHE A 125 0.81 -5.44 2.27
CA PHE A 125 -0.42 -5.94 2.87
C PHE A 125 -1.31 -4.78 3.30
N TYR A 126 -2.58 -4.89 2.94
CA TYR A 126 -3.58 -3.88 3.27
C TYR A 126 -4.80 -4.53 3.90
N ILE A 127 -5.38 -3.82 4.86
CA ILE A 127 -6.74 -4.03 5.29
C ILE A 127 -7.58 -2.94 4.62
N LEU A 128 -8.62 -3.36 3.91
CA LEU A 128 -9.55 -2.48 3.23
C LEU A 128 -10.85 -2.41 4.01
N VAL A 129 -11.40 -1.22 4.09
CA VAL A 129 -12.70 -0.95 4.68
C VAL A 129 -13.55 -0.23 3.66
N ARG A 130 -14.76 -0.75 3.44
CA ARG A 130 -15.74 -0.15 2.55
C ARG A 130 -16.68 0.76 3.34
N LEU A 131 -16.71 2.02 3.00
CA LEU A 131 -17.62 2.99 3.59
C LEU A 131 -18.92 3.00 2.79
N GLN A 132 -19.93 2.26 3.27
CA GLN A 132 -21.29 2.31 2.71
C GLN A 132 -22.23 2.92 3.74
N GLY A 133 -23.07 3.87 3.29
CA GLY A 133 -24.16 4.42 4.10
C GLY A 133 -23.74 5.18 5.36
N LYS A 134 -22.45 5.48 5.55
CA LYS A 134 -21.97 6.25 6.71
C LYS A 134 -22.06 7.75 6.42
N LYS A 135 -22.51 8.51 7.42
CA LYS A 135 -22.46 9.97 7.37
C LYS A 135 -21.00 10.43 7.44
N GLU A 136 -20.68 11.46 6.69
CA GLU A 136 -19.33 12.02 6.59
C GLU A 136 -18.78 12.43 7.98
N SER A 137 -19.63 12.96 8.86
CA SER A 137 -19.31 13.28 10.26
C SER A 137 -18.77 12.09 11.05
N ASP A 138 -19.17 10.88 10.74
CA ASP A 138 -18.89 9.67 11.50
C ASP A 138 -17.71 8.87 10.93
N VAL A 139 -17.31 9.18 9.69
CA VAL A 139 -16.27 8.46 8.96
C VAL A 139 -14.94 8.53 9.70
N PHE A 140 -14.51 9.73 10.09
CA PHE A 140 -13.22 9.92 10.78
C PHE A 140 -13.15 9.11 12.08
N SER A 141 -14.19 9.18 12.90
CA SER A 141 -14.28 8.46 14.18
C SER A 141 -14.28 6.95 13.96
N TYR A 142 -15.00 6.48 12.94
CA TYR A 142 -15.05 5.07 12.56
C TYR A 142 -13.68 4.55 12.09
N LEU A 143 -13.01 5.27 11.20
CA LEU A 143 -11.68 4.91 10.71
C LEU A 143 -10.62 4.94 11.81
N SER A 144 -10.70 5.92 12.72
CA SER A 144 -9.78 6.02 13.86
C SER A 144 -9.96 4.86 14.84
N ARG A 145 -11.20 4.38 15.03
CA ARG A 145 -11.47 3.19 15.85
C ARG A 145 -10.89 1.94 15.24
N ILE A 146 -11.01 1.76 13.91
CA ILE A 146 -10.42 0.61 13.21
C ILE A 146 -8.90 0.65 13.32
N GLU A 147 -8.29 1.80 13.02
CA GLU A 147 -6.84 1.98 13.10
C GLU A 147 -6.32 1.68 14.52
N LYS A 148 -7.02 2.17 15.54
CA LYS A 148 -6.70 1.87 16.93
C LYS A 148 -6.82 0.38 17.23
N SER A 149 -7.90 -0.28 16.80
CA SER A 149 -8.08 -1.72 17.00
C SER A 149 -6.95 -2.54 16.39
N ILE A 150 -6.47 -2.16 15.19
CA ILE A 150 -5.33 -2.81 14.53
C ILE A 150 -4.04 -2.61 15.35
N LYS A 151 -3.80 -1.37 15.82
CA LYS A 151 -2.62 -1.03 16.65
C LYS A 151 -2.64 -1.74 18.01
N ASP A 152 -3.78 -1.79 18.67
CA ASP A 152 -3.96 -2.43 19.98
C ASP A 152 -3.71 -3.95 19.91
N ASN A 153 -3.92 -4.56 18.73
CA ASN A 153 -3.56 -5.95 18.45
C ASN A 153 -2.09 -6.12 17.98
N GLY A 154 -1.26 -5.08 18.14
CA GLY A 154 0.18 -5.15 17.93
C GLY A 154 0.63 -5.10 16.47
N PHE A 155 -0.21 -4.61 15.55
CA PHE A 155 0.18 -4.35 14.15
C PHE A 155 0.59 -2.88 13.97
N THR A 156 1.66 -2.66 13.23
CA THR A 156 2.02 -1.33 12.77
C THR A 156 1.20 -1.03 11.52
N VAL A 157 0.37 0.00 11.59
CA VAL A 157 -0.55 0.37 10.51
C VAL A 157 -0.49 1.87 10.24
N ARG A 158 -0.68 2.25 8.98
CA ARG A 158 -0.94 3.62 8.54
C ARG A 158 -2.08 3.66 7.53
N ARG A 159 -2.86 4.72 7.51
CA ARG A 159 -3.80 4.94 6.41
C ARG A 159 -3.01 5.30 5.16
N ALA A 160 -3.37 4.69 4.04
CA ALA A 160 -2.92 5.17 2.75
C ALA A 160 -3.80 6.36 2.38
N ALA A 161 -3.21 7.56 2.37
CA ALA A 161 -3.80 8.78 1.90
C ALA A 161 -2.94 9.31 0.75
N GLU A 162 -3.49 10.18 -0.06
CA GLU A 162 -2.74 10.93 -1.04
C GLU A 162 -1.64 11.73 -0.33
N GLN A 163 -0.38 11.61 -0.79
CA GLN A 163 0.76 12.42 -0.34
C GLN A 163 1.01 13.51 -1.35
#